data_c037b1a6a2ff2cb40aa702e0323957f8
#
_entry.id   c037b1a6a2ff2cb40aa702e0323957f8
#
_cell.length_a   1.000
_cell.length_b   1.000
_cell.length_c   1.000
_cell.angle_alpha   90.00
_cell.angle_beta   90.00
_cell.angle_gamma   90.00
#
_symmetry.space_group_name_H-M   'P 1'
#
loop_
_entity.id
_entity.type
_entity.pdbx_description
1 polymer ?
#
loop_
_entity_poly.entity_id
_entity_poly.type
_entity_poly.pdbx_seq_one_letter_code
_entity_poly.pdbx_strand_id
1 'polypeptide(L)'
;ANIETPLAPSDIAPLFYEFLERCRKKWGFSPDNFIDSADQATITEVNKFRKRNPKASVYRFSNAWKKMTIIDRIHLMLGWLNSDDGKEPYYYVLDHNKHHIREMESYSWKEDKYEPEDRNDHTINSGQYGFIPYKFKIGER
;
A
#
# COMPACT_ATOMS: atom_id res chain seq x y z
N ALA A 1 15.14 -10.72 -3.08
CA ALA A 1 16.52 -10.67 -2.60
C ALA A 1 16.54 -10.40 -1.09
N ASN A 2 17.35 -11.13 -0.37
CA ASN A 2 17.56 -10.87 1.04
C ASN A 2 18.39 -9.59 1.19
N ILE A 3 17.84 -8.61 1.87
CA ILE A 3 18.59 -7.41 2.24
C ILE A 3 19.23 -7.68 3.59
N GLU A 4 20.52 -7.92 3.60
CA GLU A 4 21.26 -8.24 4.83
C GLU A 4 21.41 -7.03 5.75
N THR A 5 21.45 -5.82 5.17
CA THR A 5 21.59 -4.57 5.90
C THR A 5 20.36 -3.70 5.66
N PRO A 6 19.72 -3.16 6.72
CA PRO A 6 18.61 -2.24 6.57
C PRO A 6 19.01 -1.03 5.71
N LEU A 7 18.15 -0.65 4.77
CA LEU A 7 18.34 0.54 3.96
C LEU A 7 18.03 1.79 4.77
N ALA A 8 18.86 2.81 4.63
CA ALA A 8 18.54 4.13 5.14
C ALA A 8 17.42 4.77 4.30
N PRO A 9 16.62 5.70 4.86
CA PRO A 9 15.60 6.43 4.10
C PRO A 9 16.14 7.09 2.82
N SER A 10 17.36 7.59 2.85
CA SER A 10 18.03 8.18 1.69
C SER A 10 18.33 7.16 0.59
N ASP A 11 18.51 5.88 0.93
CA ASP A 11 18.72 4.79 -0.03
C ASP A 11 17.39 4.34 -0.64
N ILE A 12 16.30 4.42 0.13
CA ILE A 12 14.98 3.99 -0.30
C ILE A 12 14.42 4.91 -1.38
N ALA A 13 14.61 6.22 -1.27
CA ALA A 13 14.02 7.20 -2.18
C ALA A 13 14.37 6.95 -3.67
N PRO A 14 15.65 6.74 -4.06
CA PRO A 14 15.95 6.44 -5.46
C PRO A 14 15.41 5.08 -5.91
N LEU A 15 15.40 4.06 -5.05
CA LEU A 15 14.84 2.75 -5.37
C LEU A 15 13.32 2.82 -5.60
N PHE A 16 12.64 3.63 -4.81
CA PHE A 16 11.21 3.86 -4.95
C PHE A 16 10.88 4.57 -6.27
N TYR A 17 11.67 5.59 -6.63
CA TYR A 17 11.56 6.25 -7.91
C TYR A 17 11.74 5.28 -9.09
N GLU A 18 12.75 4.45 -9.06
CA GLU A 18 12.98 3.43 -10.09
C GLU A 18 11.80 2.45 -10.21
N PHE A 19 11.24 2.05 -9.08
CA PHE A 19 10.05 1.20 -9.04
C PHE A 19 8.85 1.90 -9.72
N LEU A 20 8.60 3.16 -9.40
CA LEU A 20 7.50 3.93 -10.00
C LEU A 20 7.71 4.13 -11.51
N GLU A 21 8.95 4.35 -11.95
CA GLU A 21 9.28 4.43 -13.37
C GLU A 21 8.97 3.12 -14.10
N ARG A 22 9.31 1.97 -13.51
CA ARG A 22 8.94 0.67 -14.07
C ARG A 22 7.43 0.47 -14.16
N CYS A 23 6.70 0.86 -13.12
CA CYS A 23 5.25 0.78 -13.11
C CYS A 23 4.63 1.67 -14.19
N ARG A 24 5.09 2.91 -14.31
CA ARG A 24 4.62 3.84 -15.33
C ARG A 24 4.89 3.33 -16.74
N LYS A 25 6.07 2.78 -16.97
CA LYS A 25 6.45 2.21 -18.27
C LYS A 25 5.60 1.00 -18.63
N LYS A 26 5.32 0.15 -17.64
CA LYS A 26 4.53 -1.06 -17.84
C LYS A 26 3.04 -0.79 -18.00
N TRP A 27 2.48 0.10 -17.19
CA TRP A 27 1.04 0.33 -17.09
C TRP A 27 0.56 1.60 -17.79
N GLY A 28 1.46 2.47 -18.20
CA GLY A 28 1.15 3.72 -18.92
C GLY A 28 0.68 4.87 -18.03
N PHE A 29 0.64 4.71 -16.71
CA PHE A 29 0.25 5.75 -15.77
C PHE A 29 0.94 5.57 -14.42
N SER A 30 0.89 6.62 -13.62
CA SER A 30 1.32 6.58 -12.23
C SER A 30 0.16 7.01 -11.33
N PRO A 31 -0.30 6.13 -10.45
CA PRO A 31 -1.33 6.50 -9.48
C PRO A 31 -0.76 7.42 -8.39
N ASP A 32 -1.63 7.90 -7.52
CA ASP A 32 -1.21 8.55 -6.29
C ASP A 32 -0.48 7.54 -5.40
N ASN A 33 0.51 8.03 -4.66
CA ASN A 33 1.33 7.21 -3.78
C ASN A 33 1.13 7.63 -2.33
N PHE A 34 0.98 6.66 -1.44
CA PHE A 34 0.72 6.90 -0.04
C PHE A 34 1.81 6.28 0.81
N ILE A 35 2.35 7.05 1.75
CA ILE A 35 3.39 6.60 2.67
C ILE A 35 2.84 6.67 4.08
N ASP A 36 3.14 5.67 4.90
CA ASP A 36 2.74 5.67 6.31
C ASP A 36 3.25 6.95 6.99
N SER A 37 2.33 7.72 7.57
CA SER A 37 2.65 8.97 8.24
C SER A 37 3.56 8.82 9.45
N ALA A 38 3.69 7.61 10.00
CA ALA A 38 4.65 7.32 11.06
C ALA A 38 6.11 7.32 10.57
N ASP A 39 6.32 7.12 9.26
CA ASP A 39 7.66 7.10 8.67
C ASP A 39 8.05 8.47 8.08
N GLN A 40 8.20 9.45 8.96
CA GLN A 40 8.56 10.82 8.56
C GLN A 40 9.95 10.91 7.93
N ALA A 41 10.86 10.03 8.31
CA ALA A 41 12.21 10.00 7.74
C ALA A 41 12.17 9.66 6.25
N THR A 42 11.42 8.63 5.85
CA THR A 42 11.24 8.26 4.44
C THR A 42 10.50 9.34 3.67
N ILE A 43 9.44 9.91 4.23
CA ILE A 43 8.68 11.01 3.60
C ILE A 43 9.61 12.19 3.30
N THR A 44 10.44 12.58 4.27
CA THR A 44 11.40 13.68 4.12
C THR A 44 12.39 13.39 2.99
N GLU A 45 12.97 12.20 2.95
CA GLU A 45 13.94 11.83 1.92
C GLU A 45 13.33 11.72 0.53
N VAL A 46 12.11 11.20 0.42
CA VAL A 46 11.38 11.15 -0.85
C VAL A 46 11.14 12.59 -1.38
N ASN A 47 10.73 13.51 -0.52
CA ASN A 47 10.52 14.90 -0.89
C ASN A 47 11.81 15.60 -1.31
N LYS A 48 12.92 15.37 -0.59
CA LYS A 48 14.25 15.86 -0.98
C LYS A 48 14.68 15.32 -2.35
N PHE A 49 14.47 14.03 -2.58
CA PHE A 49 14.80 13.39 -3.85
C PHE A 49 14.03 14.02 -5.02
N ARG A 50 12.73 14.25 -4.83
CA ARG A 50 11.89 14.91 -5.85
C ARG A 50 12.40 16.31 -6.19
N LYS A 51 12.82 17.08 -5.19
CA LYS A 51 13.37 18.44 -5.41
C LYS A 51 14.68 18.41 -6.19
N ARG A 52 15.54 17.43 -5.95
CA ARG A 52 16.83 17.27 -6.64
C ARG A 52 16.70 16.68 -8.04
N ASN A 53 15.60 15.97 -8.31
CA ASN A 53 15.37 15.25 -9.56
C ASN A 53 14.04 15.69 -10.17
N PRO A 54 14.05 16.71 -11.04
CA PRO A 54 12.81 17.25 -11.61
C PRO A 54 11.94 16.21 -12.32
N LYS A 55 12.54 15.16 -12.90
CA LYS A 55 11.79 14.07 -13.53
C LYS A 55 10.93 13.29 -12.53
N ALA A 56 11.31 13.27 -11.26
CA ALA A 56 10.55 12.62 -10.21
C ALA A 56 9.33 13.44 -9.74
N SER A 57 9.23 14.69 -10.15
CA SER A 57 8.12 15.58 -9.75
C SER A 57 6.76 15.16 -10.29
N VAL A 58 6.72 14.28 -11.29
CA VAL A 58 5.46 13.73 -11.83
C VAL A 58 4.79 12.75 -10.85
N TYR A 59 5.55 12.19 -9.90
CA TYR A 59 5.03 11.29 -8.89
C TYR A 59 4.57 12.05 -7.66
N ARG A 60 3.32 11.86 -7.29
CA ARG A 60 2.74 12.50 -6.11
C ARG A 60 2.83 11.56 -4.93
N PHE A 61 3.17 12.11 -3.78
CA PHE A 61 3.23 11.39 -2.52
C PHE A 61 2.39 12.12 -1.49
N SER A 62 1.59 11.36 -0.77
CA SER A 62 0.75 11.85 0.32
C SER A 62 0.92 10.97 1.55
N ASN A 63 0.67 11.52 2.72
CA ASN A 63 0.58 10.73 3.93
C ASN A 63 -0.61 9.78 3.84
N ALA A 64 -0.43 8.54 4.27
CA ALA A 64 -1.53 7.60 4.36
C ALA A 64 -2.58 8.12 5.36
N TRP A 65 -3.85 8.01 4.99
CA TRP A 65 -4.94 8.41 5.86
C TRP A 65 -5.23 7.29 6.87
N LYS A 66 -5.11 7.60 8.16
CA LYS A 66 -5.18 6.63 9.24
C LYS A 66 -6.39 6.82 10.17
N LYS A 67 -7.39 7.58 9.76
CA LYS A 67 -8.58 7.84 10.60
C LYS A 67 -9.54 6.66 10.67
N MET A 68 -9.42 5.68 9.78
CA MET A 68 -10.20 4.44 9.89
C MET A 68 -9.55 3.50 10.90
N THR A 69 -10.39 2.86 11.72
CA THR A 69 -9.93 1.79 12.61
C THR A 69 -9.45 0.58 11.79
N ILE A 70 -8.61 -0.26 12.39
CA ILE A 70 -8.14 -1.49 11.74
C ILE A 70 -9.32 -2.40 11.34
N ILE A 71 -10.32 -2.51 12.22
CA ILE A 71 -11.52 -3.31 11.97
C ILE A 71 -12.29 -2.78 10.76
N ASP A 72 -12.50 -1.47 10.67
CA ASP A 72 -13.20 -0.85 9.55
C ASP A 72 -12.45 -1.03 8.23
N ARG A 73 -11.12 -0.95 8.27
CA ARG A 73 -10.28 -1.21 7.08
C ARG A 73 -10.41 -2.65 6.60
N ILE A 74 -10.45 -3.61 7.52
CA ILE A 74 -10.65 -5.02 7.19
C ILE A 74 -12.02 -5.24 6.56
N HIS A 75 -13.07 -4.67 7.14
CA HIS A 75 -14.42 -4.79 6.59
C HIS A 75 -14.53 -4.18 5.19
N LEU A 76 -13.91 -3.01 4.98
CA LEU A 76 -13.86 -2.38 3.66
C LEU A 76 -13.14 -3.28 2.65
N MET A 77 -11.99 -3.82 3.03
CA MET A 77 -11.19 -4.73 2.18
C MET A 77 -11.99 -5.98 1.80
N LEU A 78 -12.64 -6.60 2.77
CA LEU A 78 -13.48 -7.77 2.53
C LEU A 78 -14.62 -7.45 1.55
N GLY A 79 -15.27 -6.30 1.72
CA GLY A 79 -16.32 -5.85 0.81
C GLY A 79 -15.78 -5.63 -0.61
N TRP A 80 -14.60 -5.06 -0.76
CA TRP A 80 -13.99 -4.80 -2.07
C TRP A 80 -13.48 -6.08 -2.76
N LEU A 81 -13.11 -7.09 -1.99
CA LEU A 81 -12.72 -8.41 -2.50
C LEU A 81 -13.93 -9.25 -2.90
N ASN A 82 -15.12 -8.92 -2.39
CA ASN A 82 -16.31 -9.72 -2.59
C ASN A 82 -16.78 -9.69 -4.06
N SER A 83 -16.92 -10.87 -4.63
CA SER A 83 -17.44 -11.08 -5.97
C SER A 83 -18.78 -11.85 -5.98
N ASP A 84 -19.43 -11.97 -4.83
CA ASP A 84 -20.73 -12.63 -4.72
C ASP A 84 -21.80 -11.88 -5.52
N ASP A 85 -22.88 -12.55 -5.83
CA ASP A 85 -23.99 -12.01 -6.64
C ASP A 85 -23.62 -11.64 -8.08
N GLY A 86 -22.52 -12.20 -8.62
CA GLY A 86 -22.06 -11.94 -9.97
C GLY A 86 -21.51 -10.53 -10.19
N LYS A 87 -21.20 -9.81 -9.12
CA LYS A 87 -20.58 -8.48 -9.19
C LYS A 87 -19.07 -8.58 -9.27
N GLU A 88 -18.47 -7.67 -10.05
CA GLU A 88 -17.02 -7.54 -10.10
C GLU A 88 -16.48 -7.03 -8.75
N PRO A 89 -15.39 -7.62 -8.25
CA PRO A 89 -14.72 -7.08 -7.09
C PRO A 89 -14.08 -5.73 -7.41
N TYR A 90 -13.85 -4.90 -6.40
CA TYR A 90 -13.14 -3.63 -6.56
C TYR A 90 -11.65 -3.76 -6.32
N TYR A 91 -11.20 -4.86 -5.75
CA TYR A 91 -9.79 -5.09 -5.43
C TYR A 91 -9.33 -6.42 -6.02
N TYR A 92 -8.29 -6.35 -6.82
CA TYR A 92 -7.66 -7.51 -7.46
C TYR A 92 -6.23 -7.66 -7.00
N VAL A 93 -5.78 -8.88 -6.87
CA VAL A 93 -4.39 -9.20 -6.58
C VAL A 93 -3.81 -9.99 -7.75
N LEU A 94 -2.73 -9.49 -8.32
CA LEU A 94 -2.06 -10.19 -9.41
C LEU A 94 -1.37 -11.45 -8.88
N ASP A 95 -1.38 -12.50 -9.67
CA ASP A 95 -0.89 -13.83 -9.27
C ASP A 95 0.61 -13.89 -8.95
N HIS A 96 1.39 -12.95 -9.47
CA HIS A 96 2.82 -12.86 -9.17
C HIS A 96 3.12 -12.13 -7.85
N ASN A 97 2.13 -11.52 -7.21
CA ASN A 97 2.29 -10.87 -5.91
C ASN A 97 2.27 -11.89 -4.76
N LYS A 98 3.24 -12.79 -4.77
CA LYS A 98 3.28 -13.95 -3.88
C LYS A 98 3.30 -13.61 -2.39
N HIS A 99 4.01 -12.54 -2.02
CA HIS A 99 4.07 -12.10 -0.62
C HIS A 99 2.70 -11.61 -0.14
N HIS A 100 2.00 -10.82 -0.94
CA HIS A 100 0.67 -10.33 -0.60
C HIS A 100 -0.34 -11.45 -0.48
N ILE A 101 -0.35 -12.39 -1.43
CA ILE A 101 -1.21 -13.57 -1.40
C ILE A 101 -0.96 -14.39 -0.13
N ARG A 102 0.31 -14.63 0.21
CA ARG A 102 0.70 -15.39 1.40
C ARG A 102 0.23 -14.71 2.68
N GLU A 103 0.41 -13.40 2.79
CA GLU A 103 -0.07 -12.63 3.94
C GLU A 103 -1.59 -12.68 4.06
N MET A 104 -2.33 -12.54 2.96
CA MET A 104 -3.78 -12.64 2.95
C MET A 104 -4.28 -14.01 3.39
N GLU A 105 -3.60 -15.09 2.99
CA GLU A 105 -3.94 -16.46 3.39
C GLU A 105 -3.68 -16.72 4.87
N SER A 106 -2.70 -16.03 5.48
CA SER A 106 -2.29 -16.23 6.88
C SER A 106 -2.79 -15.14 7.83
N TYR A 107 -3.46 -14.12 7.32
CA TYR A 107 -3.97 -13.01 8.14
C TYR A 107 -5.09 -13.48 9.05
N SER A 108 -4.88 -13.35 10.34
CA SER A 108 -5.74 -13.98 11.35
C SER A 108 -6.01 -13.05 12.52
N TRP A 109 -7.08 -13.38 13.28
CA TRP A 109 -7.42 -12.69 14.51
C TRP A 109 -6.52 -13.17 15.65
N LYS A 110 -6.28 -12.27 16.61
CA LYS A 110 -5.68 -12.66 17.89
C LYS A 110 -6.63 -13.57 18.64
N GLU A 111 -6.08 -14.54 19.36
CA GLU A 111 -6.84 -15.37 20.27
C GLU A 111 -7.47 -14.49 21.35
N ASP A 112 -8.74 -14.73 21.65
CA ASP A 112 -9.52 -14.02 22.67
C ASP A 112 -9.74 -12.51 22.45
N LYS A 113 -9.40 -11.97 21.27
CA LYS A 113 -9.60 -10.54 20.97
C LYS A 113 -10.15 -10.34 19.56
N TYR A 114 -11.02 -9.37 19.39
CA TYR A 114 -11.51 -8.92 18.10
C TYR A 114 -10.54 -7.89 17.50
N GLU A 115 -9.32 -8.32 17.28
CA GLU A 115 -8.27 -7.55 16.58
C GLU A 115 -7.35 -8.53 15.84
N PRO A 116 -6.74 -8.10 14.71
CA PRO A 116 -5.85 -8.96 13.95
C PRO A 116 -4.51 -9.17 14.66
N GLU A 117 -3.88 -10.31 14.36
CA GLU A 117 -2.49 -10.55 14.72
C GLU A 117 -1.58 -9.50 14.09
N ASP A 118 -0.63 -8.99 14.87
CA ASP A 118 0.37 -8.02 14.41
C ASP A 118 1.59 -8.75 13.84
N ARG A 119 1.35 -9.50 12.77
CA ARG A 119 2.41 -10.23 12.05
C ARG A 119 1.96 -10.57 10.64
N ASN A 120 2.90 -10.66 9.70
CA ASN A 120 2.63 -11.02 8.31
C ASN A 120 1.51 -10.16 7.68
N ASP A 121 1.55 -8.85 7.94
CA ASP A 121 0.50 -7.92 7.55
C ASP A 121 1.01 -6.67 6.80
N HIS A 122 2.30 -6.62 6.49
CA HIS A 122 2.92 -5.43 5.89
C HIS A 122 2.33 -5.07 4.54
N THR A 123 2.15 -6.05 3.66
CA THR A 123 1.56 -5.81 2.34
C THR A 123 0.06 -5.56 2.43
N ILE A 124 -0.62 -6.15 3.42
CA ILE A 124 -2.04 -5.91 3.69
C ILE A 124 -2.25 -4.45 4.12
N ASN A 125 -1.48 -3.97 5.09
CA ASN A 125 -1.53 -2.59 5.54
C ASN A 125 -1.21 -1.61 4.41
N SER A 126 -0.18 -1.91 3.64
CA SER A 126 0.21 -1.12 2.46
C SER A 126 -0.92 -1.03 1.44
N GLY A 127 -1.55 -2.15 1.11
CA GLY A 127 -2.70 -2.19 0.20
C GLY A 127 -3.88 -1.37 0.72
N GLN A 128 -4.18 -1.46 2.01
CA GLN A 128 -5.24 -0.68 2.65
C GLN A 128 -4.96 0.82 2.57
N TYR A 129 -3.73 1.28 2.80
CA TYR A 129 -3.36 2.68 2.64
C TYR A 129 -3.57 3.16 1.20
N GLY A 130 -3.36 2.27 0.23
CA GLY A 130 -3.56 2.59 -1.19
C GLY A 130 -5.03 2.74 -1.58
N PHE A 131 -5.93 1.91 -1.05
CA PHE A 131 -7.33 1.94 -1.49
C PHE A 131 -8.27 2.80 -0.63
N ILE A 132 -7.96 3.04 0.65
CA ILE A 132 -8.82 3.82 1.54
C ILE A 132 -9.24 5.18 0.95
N PRO A 133 -8.35 5.98 0.33
CA PRO A 133 -8.74 7.26 -0.25
C PRO A 133 -9.79 7.14 -1.34
N TYR A 134 -9.88 6.01 -2.01
CA TYR A 134 -10.83 5.77 -3.08
C TYR A 134 -12.22 5.39 -2.58
N LYS A 135 -12.37 5.05 -1.30
CA LYS A 135 -13.65 4.76 -0.65
C LYS A 135 -14.69 5.84 -0.94
N PHE A 136 -14.29 7.10 -0.88
CA PHE A 136 -15.17 8.24 -1.11
C PHE A 136 -15.57 8.42 -2.58
N LYS A 137 -14.83 7.82 -3.50
CA LYS A 137 -15.11 7.87 -4.93
C LYS A 137 -15.93 6.68 -5.41
N ILE A 138 -15.63 5.49 -4.89
CA ILE A 138 -16.22 4.21 -5.31
C ILE A 138 -17.34 3.79 -4.37
N GLY A 139 -17.22 4.14 -3.09
CA GLY A 139 -18.15 3.76 -2.04
C GLY A 139 -17.80 2.45 -1.36
N GLU A 140 -18.63 2.07 -0.41
CA GLU A 140 -18.55 0.79 0.28
C GLU A 140 -19.41 -0.24 -0.45
N ARG A 141 -19.03 -1.50 -0.30
CA ARG A 141 -19.71 -2.60 -0.93
C ARG A 141 -20.27 -3.59 0.08
#